data_d42e84abf040ecdd5e9d858414a65579
#
_entry.id   d42e84abf040ecdd5e9d858414a65579
#
_cell.length_a   1.000
_cell.length_b   1.000
_cell.length_c   1.000
_cell.angle_alpha   90.00
_cell.angle_beta   90.00
_cell.angle_gamma   90.00
#
_symmetry.space_group_name_H-M   'P 1'
#
loop_
_entity.id
_entity.type
_entity.pdbx_description
1 polymer ?
#
loop_
_entity_poly.entity_id
_entity_poly.type
_entity_poly.pdbx_seq_one_letter_code
_entity_poly.pdbx_strand_id
1 'polypeptide(L)'
;MFVWGKNDLNPEQEKAIYNENSILLIACPGSGKTRTIIYKIAYELSKLESNKQYIIAITYTNRAADEIKERIELLGVDTEQLWIGTIHSFCVEWILKPYHMYLEELRFGYDIINTNDTENYLVSLCASYSTPKKKITYWDCLCYCFTSEGLKINCTKPTIKETVELIIYDYYQNLKEKHEIDYGLILYYSYCLLKENQSICKTLSNIFPYILIDEYQDTKELQYMILGAILKTGKENKAFIVGDPNQSIYGNLGGFPMNKTQLENVTGLYYDELSLSNNYRSSSLLVSYFDYFKTYANKIEATGKTKDYQSVISYNKTISIEDLENEIVRIIQTNIDEYHIFPNEICILAPQWIHLSGLTRNLMARLPQYSFDGPGMAPFARDIDNFWYKLSRIILTDSTPGLYIRRLRWASEIVTNLISIGVTNVDLSA
;
A
#
# COMPACT_ATOMS: atom_id res chain seq x y z
N MET A 1 13.16 -19.34 20.42
CA MET A 1 13.28 -17.88 20.31
C MET A 1 14.21 -17.57 19.15
N PHE A 2 13.77 -16.75 18.20
CA PHE A 2 14.58 -16.35 17.06
C PHE A 2 15.73 -15.44 17.52
N VAL A 3 16.95 -15.75 17.09
CA VAL A 3 18.17 -15.01 17.49
C VAL A 3 18.89 -14.58 16.22
N TRP A 4 19.26 -13.31 16.12
CA TRP A 4 20.02 -12.74 15.02
C TRP A 4 21.51 -12.62 15.33
N GLY A 5 22.31 -12.46 14.28
CA GLY A 5 23.77 -12.31 14.39
C GLY A 5 24.19 -10.96 14.99
N LYS A 6 25.35 -10.92 15.60
CA LYS A 6 25.96 -9.70 16.09
C LYS A 6 26.18 -8.74 14.91
N ASN A 7 25.67 -7.51 15.03
CA ASN A 7 25.71 -6.44 14.01
C ASN A 7 24.64 -6.55 12.89
N ASP A 8 23.69 -7.45 12.98
CA ASP A 8 22.54 -7.44 12.04
C ASP A 8 21.65 -6.23 12.23
N LEU A 9 21.58 -5.73 13.45
CA LEU A 9 20.72 -4.61 13.86
C LEU A 9 21.55 -3.57 14.61
N ASN A 10 21.08 -2.32 14.55
CA ASN A 10 21.63 -1.26 15.40
C ASN A 10 20.88 -1.21 16.75
N PRO A 11 21.40 -0.48 17.76
CA PRO A 11 20.79 -0.41 19.09
C PRO A 11 19.34 0.14 19.09
N GLU A 12 19.00 1.08 18.18
CA GLU A 12 17.63 1.61 18.06
C GLU A 12 16.67 0.54 17.53
N GLN A 13 17.11 -0.23 16.53
CA GLN A 13 16.34 -1.34 15.94
C GLN A 13 16.16 -2.45 16.96
N GLU A 14 17.24 -2.87 17.66
CA GLU A 14 17.16 -3.87 18.73
C GLU A 14 16.20 -3.44 19.83
N LYS A 15 16.27 -2.19 20.28
CA LYS A 15 15.36 -1.63 21.29
C LYS A 15 13.90 -1.72 20.82
N ALA A 16 13.61 -1.43 19.56
CA ALA A 16 12.26 -1.53 19.02
C ALA A 16 11.79 -3.00 18.93
N ILE A 17 12.68 -3.93 18.57
CA ILE A 17 12.33 -5.34 18.41
C ILE A 17 12.10 -6.02 19.76
N TYR A 18 12.96 -5.78 20.75
CA TYR A 18 12.83 -6.40 22.09
C TYR A 18 11.77 -5.75 22.99
N ASN A 19 11.26 -4.60 22.61
CA ASN A 19 10.23 -3.94 23.41
C ASN A 19 8.95 -4.80 23.48
N GLU A 20 8.45 -5.00 24.67
CA GLU A 20 7.29 -5.84 24.96
C GLU A 20 5.95 -5.07 24.96
N ASN A 21 5.98 -3.75 24.89
CA ASN A 21 4.79 -2.91 24.80
C ASN A 21 4.36 -2.71 23.33
N SER A 22 3.20 -2.12 23.13
CA SER A 22 2.86 -1.58 21.81
C SER A 22 3.77 -0.41 21.46
N ILE A 23 4.16 -0.30 20.21
CA ILE A 23 5.16 0.67 19.74
C ILE A 23 4.59 1.54 18.63
N LEU A 24 4.85 2.84 18.74
CA LEU A 24 4.85 3.77 17.62
C LEU A 24 6.31 4.06 17.24
N LEU A 25 6.76 3.56 16.09
CA LEU A 25 8.12 3.70 15.61
C LEU A 25 8.20 4.74 14.50
N ILE A 26 8.79 5.88 14.81
CA ILE A 26 9.06 6.94 13.83
C ILE A 26 10.38 6.63 13.14
N ALA A 27 10.33 6.29 11.86
CA ALA A 27 11.48 5.80 11.12
C ALA A 27 11.87 6.76 10.00
N CYS A 28 13.04 7.37 10.08
CA CYS A 28 13.51 8.26 9.02
C CYS A 28 13.78 7.50 7.70
N PRO A 29 13.83 8.21 6.56
CA PRO A 29 14.16 7.59 5.28
C PRO A 29 15.49 6.83 5.36
N GLY A 30 15.54 5.63 4.78
CA GLY A 30 16.78 4.84 4.75
C GLY A 30 17.26 4.30 6.10
N SER A 31 16.44 4.30 7.16
CA SER A 31 16.81 3.81 8.51
C SER A 31 16.75 2.29 8.67
N GLY A 32 16.36 1.57 7.63
CA GLY A 32 16.17 0.12 7.72
C GLY A 32 14.81 -0.26 8.33
N LYS A 33 13.77 0.56 8.17
CA LYS A 33 12.40 0.30 8.60
C LYS A 33 11.95 -1.12 8.26
N THR A 34 12.00 -1.51 6.99
CA THR A 34 11.61 -2.85 6.53
C THR A 34 12.41 -3.96 7.24
N ARG A 35 13.71 -3.75 7.46
CA ARG A 35 14.54 -4.69 8.22
C ARG A 35 14.04 -4.84 9.65
N THR A 36 13.74 -3.74 10.32
CA THR A 36 13.19 -3.76 11.69
C THR A 36 11.87 -4.50 11.76
N ILE A 37 10.96 -4.28 10.79
CA ILE A 37 9.68 -5.00 10.68
C ILE A 37 9.90 -6.50 10.55
N ILE A 38 10.77 -6.93 9.64
CA ILE A 38 11.06 -8.34 9.38
C ILE A 38 11.55 -9.04 10.66
N TYR A 39 12.50 -8.44 11.35
CA TYR A 39 13.04 -9.01 12.60
C TYR A 39 12.03 -8.95 13.74
N LYS A 40 11.17 -7.92 13.80
CA LYS A 40 10.09 -7.85 14.79
C LYS A 40 9.05 -8.95 14.54
N ILE A 41 8.66 -9.18 13.29
CA ILE A 41 7.75 -10.28 12.93
C ILE A 41 8.36 -11.63 13.34
N ALA A 42 9.62 -11.89 12.97
CA ALA A 42 10.31 -13.12 13.31
C ALA A 42 10.40 -13.33 14.85
N TYR A 43 10.66 -12.25 15.58
CA TYR A 43 10.70 -12.28 17.04
C TYR A 43 9.32 -12.59 17.66
N GLU A 44 8.24 -11.94 17.18
CA GLU A 44 6.89 -12.19 17.69
C GLU A 44 6.36 -13.57 17.28
N LEU A 45 6.65 -14.06 16.07
CA LEU A 45 6.32 -15.44 15.66
C LEU A 45 6.96 -16.48 16.61
N SER A 46 8.21 -16.25 17.01
CA SER A 46 8.90 -17.17 17.92
C SER A 46 8.32 -17.22 19.35
N LYS A 47 7.39 -16.33 19.69
CA LYS A 47 6.73 -16.27 21.01
C LYS A 47 5.32 -16.86 21.00
N LEU A 48 4.75 -17.14 19.84
CA LEU A 48 3.41 -17.70 19.76
C LEU A 48 3.39 -19.08 20.46
N GLU A 49 2.48 -19.24 21.38
CA GLU A 49 2.30 -20.48 22.14
C GLU A 49 1.22 -21.38 21.55
N SER A 50 0.32 -20.83 20.76
CA SER A 50 -0.83 -21.53 20.20
C SER A 50 -0.79 -21.51 18.66
N ASN A 51 -1.00 -22.67 18.06
CA ASN A 51 -1.13 -22.80 16.59
C ASN A 51 -2.43 -22.19 16.01
N LYS A 52 -3.29 -21.62 16.87
CA LYS A 52 -4.52 -20.91 16.46
C LYS A 52 -4.35 -19.40 16.43
N GLN A 53 -3.18 -18.92 16.79
CA GLN A 53 -2.84 -17.50 16.77
C GLN A 53 -2.02 -17.14 15.55
N TYR A 54 -2.21 -15.92 15.05
CA TYR A 54 -1.51 -15.39 13.91
C TYR A 54 -0.96 -14.00 14.20
N ILE A 55 0.22 -13.71 13.71
CA ILE A 55 0.74 -12.35 13.61
C ILE A 55 0.19 -11.73 12.33
N ILE A 56 -0.34 -10.51 12.43
CA ILE A 56 -0.79 -9.75 11.26
C ILE A 56 0.21 -8.66 10.93
N ALA A 57 0.57 -8.56 9.64
CA ALA A 57 1.33 -7.45 9.10
C ALA A 57 0.53 -6.78 7.96
N ILE A 58 0.09 -5.55 8.22
CA ILE A 58 -0.62 -4.71 7.24
C ILE A 58 0.39 -3.85 6.52
N THR A 59 0.39 -3.92 5.20
CA THR A 59 1.22 -3.10 4.32
C THR A 59 0.37 -2.29 3.36
N TYR A 60 0.96 -1.25 2.76
CA TYR A 60 0.24 -0.40 1.82
C TYR A 60 -0.01 -1.08 0.46
N THR A 61 0.89 -1.98 0.03
CA THR A 61 0.81 -2.66 -1.28
C THR A 61 1.06 -4.16 -1.16
N ASN A 62 0.47 -4.95 -2.07
CA ASN A 62 0.74 -6.39 -2.17
C ASN A 62 2.22 -6.68 -2.45
N ARG A 63 2.90 -5.83 -3.23
CA ARG A 63 4.34 -5.96 -3.51
C ARG A 63 5.18 -5.86 -2.23
N ALA A 64 4.85 -4.91 -1.35
CA ALA A 64 5.54 -4.78 -0.06
C ALA A 64 5.28 -6.02 0.83
N ALA A 65 4.07 -6.55 0.82
CA ALA A 65 3.73 -7.78 1.53
C ALA A 65 4.56 -8.98 1.03
N ASP A 66 4.65 -9.16 -0.29
CA ASP A 66 5.45 -10.21 -0.91
C ASP A 66 6.94 -10.07 -0.55
N GLU A 67 7.50 -8.86 -0.62
CA GLU A 67 8.90 -8.59 -0.28
C GLU A 67 9.22 -8.90 1.18
N ILE A 68 8.36 -8.49 2.11
CA ILE A 68 8.55 -8.78 3.54
C ILE A 68 8.49 -10.29 3.78
N LYS A 69 7.53 -10.99 3.18
CA LYS A 69 7.39 -12.44 3.33
C LYS A 69 8.61 -13.18 2.82
N GLU A 70 9.10 -12.87 1.62
CA GLU A 70 10.31 -13.47 1.05
C GLU A 70 11.52 -13.28 1.97
N ARG A 71 11.68 -12.08 2.52
CA ARG A 71 12.81 -11.77 3.41
C ARG A 71 12.73 -12.51 4.75
N ILE A 72 11.52 -12.75 5.29
CA ILE A 72 11.33 -13.54 6.50
C ILE A 72 11.67 -15.01 6.23
N GLU A 73 11.22 -15.55 5.10
CA GLU A 73 11.53 -16.92 4.69
C GLU A 73 13.04 -17.14 4.49
N LEU A 74 13.75 -16.13 3.95
CA LEU A 74 15.24 -16.16 3.84
C LEU A 74 15.94 -16.19 5.19
N LEU A 75 15.32 -15.72 6.27
CA LEU A 75 15.84 -15.87 7.63
C LEU A 75 15.61 -17.27 8.22
N GLY A 76 14.96 -18.18 7.48
CA GLY A 76 14.63 -19.53 7.93
C GLY A 76 13.52 -19.55 8.99
N VAL A 77 12.67 -18.53 9.05
CA VAL A 77 11.55 -18.44 9.98
C VAL A 77 10.31 -19.04 9.34
N ASP A 78 9.63 -19.90 10.07
CA ASP A 78 8.34 -20.44 9.66
C ASP A 78 7.28 -19.34 9.63
N THR A 79 6.57 -19.26 8.52
CA THR A 79 5.55 -18.22 8.24
C THR A 79 4.12 -18.76 8.24
N GLU A 80 3.88 -19.99 8.70
CA GLU A 80 2.53 -20.58 8.73
C GLU A 80 1.54 -19.75 9.59
N GLN A 81 2.04 -19.14 10.66
CA GLN A 81 1.24 -18.29 11.55
C GLN A 81 1.41 -16.78 11.26
N LEU A 82 1.88 -16.43 10.08
CA LEU A 82 1.96 -15.05 9.60
C LEU A 82 0.92 -14.79 8.53
N TRP A 83 0.02 -13.86 8.80
CA TRP A 83 -0.78 -13.25 7.75
C TRP A 83 -0.19 -11.90 7.37
N ILE A 84 0.07 -11.68 6.08
CA ILE A 84 0.59 -10.42 5.57
C ILE A 84 -0.15 -10.01 4.30
N GLY A 85 -0.56 -8.74 4.22
CA GLY A 85 -1.32 -8.22 3.09
C GLY A 85 -1.75 -6.78 3.28
N THR A 86 -2.64 -6.32 2.39
CA THR A 86 -3.25 -4.99 2.51
C THR A 86 -4.43 -5.02 3.47
N ILE A 87 -4.80 -3.86 4.01
CA ILE A 87 -5.98 -3.76 4.88
C ILE A 87 -7.27 -4.20 4.18
N HIS A 88 -7.41 -3.97 2.86
CA HIS A 88 -8.58 -4.44 2.11
C HIS A 88 -8.62 -5.97 2.04
N SER A 89 -7.48 -6.61 1.77
CA SER A 89 -7.39 -8.07 1.77
C SER A 89 -7.72 -8.65 3.15
N PHE A 90 -7.24 -8.00 4.23
CA PHE A 90 -7.58 -8.36 5.60
C PHE A 90 -9.09 -8.28 5.85
N CYS A 91 -9.72 -7.16 5.49
CA CYS A 91 -11.16 -6.96 5.64
C CYS A 91 -11.98 -8.02 4.90
N VAL A 92 -11.60 -8.32 3.65
CA VAL A 92 -12.29 -9.33 2.86
C VAL A 92 -12.13 -10.71 3.48
N GLU A 93 -10.91 -11.12 3.82
CA GLU A 93 -10.61 -12.48 4.24
C GLU A 93 -11.09 -12.80 5.65
N TRP A 94 -10.88 -11.87 6.59
CA TRP A 94 -11.12 -12.13 8.01
C TRP A 94 -12.40 -11.51 8.58
N ILE A 95 -13.01 -10.57 7.87
CA ILE A 95 -14.21 -9.88 8.33
C ILE A 95 -15.39 -10.17 7.40
N LEU A 96 -15.31 -9.77 6.13
CA LEU A 96 -16.47 -9.87 5.24
C LEU A 96 -16.79 -11.32 4.90
N LYS A 97 -15.84 -12.12 4.40
CA LYS A 97 -16.10 -13.52 4.03
C LYS A 97 -16.75 -14.35 5.15
N PRO A 98 -16.26 -14.33 6.41
CA PRO A 98 -16.87 -15.14 7.46
C PRO A 98 -18.12 -14.52 8.10
N TYR A 99 -18.31 -13.21 8.02
CA TYR A 99 -19.35 -12.52 8.82
C TYR A 99 -20.33 -11.65 8.04
N HIS A 100 -20.25 -11.59 6.70
CA HIS A 100 -21.11 -10.71 5.88
C HIS A 100 -22.62 -10.90 6.15
N MET A 101 -23.04 -12.12 6.47
CA MET A 101 -24.43 -12.45 6.74
C MET A 101 -25.06 -11.70 7.94
N TYR A 102 -24.24 -11.10 8.79
CA TYR A 102 -24.70 -10.27 9.92
C TYR A 102 -25.00 -8.83 9.51
N LEU A 103 -24.69 -8.40 8.28
CA LEU A 103 -25.12 -7.14 7.70
C LEU A 103 -26.29 -7.37 6.74
N GLU A 104 -27.33 -6.57 6.87
CA GLU A 104 -28.52 -6.67 6.02
C GLU A 104 -28.18 -6.50 4.54
N GLU A 105 -27.32 -5.53 4.23
CA GLU A 105 -26.88 -5.20 2.87
C GLU A 105 -26.11 -6.34 2.19
N LEU A 106 -25.40 -7.17 2.95
CA LEU A 106 -24.55 -8.24 2.44
C LEU A 106 -25.10 -9.64 2.71
N ARG A 107 -26.30 -9.74 3.35
CA ARG A 107 -26.85 -11.00 3.84
C ARG A 107 -26.99 -12.09 2.79
N PHE A 108 -27.27 -11.72 1.56
CA PHE A 108 -27.47 -12.66 0.45
C PHE A 108 -26.24 -12.86 -0.43
N GLY A 109 -25.09 -12.38 0.00
CA GLY A 109 -23.83 -12.41 -0.74
C GLY A 109 -23.51 -11.06 -1.37
N TYR A 110 -22.32 -10.95 -1.93
CA TYR A 110 -21.83 -9.75 -2.59
C TYR A 110 -20.73 -10.10 -3.59
N ASP A 111 -20.62 -9.28 -4.64
CA ASP A 111 -19.53 -9.31 -5.60
C ASP A 111 -18.63 -8.07 -5.42
N ILE A 112 -17.32 -8.27 -5.51
CA ILE A 112 -16.36 -7.16 -5.40
C ILE A 112 -16.03 -6.66 -6.81
N ILE A 113 -16.34 -5.40 -7.08
CA ILE A 113 -15.99 -4.73 -8.32
C ILE A 113 -14.59 -4.09 -8.22
N ASN A 114 -13.88 -4.08 -9.33
CA ASN A 114 -12.57 -3.46 -9.42
C ASN A 114 -12.65 -1.95 -9.77
N THR A 115 -11.52 -1.27 -9.75
CA THR A 115 -11.44 0.17 -10.04
C THR A 115 -11.93 0.52 -11.45
N ASN A 116 -11.71 -0.36 -12.43
CA ASN A 116 -12.14 -0.12 -13.81
C ASN A 116 -13.67 -0.21 -13.93
N ASP A 117 -14.30 -1.15 -13.21
CA ASP A 117 -15.75 -1.24 -13.14
C ASP A 117 -16.35 0.01 -12.48
N THR A 118 -15.76 0.46 -11.36
CA THR A 118 -16.13 1.73 -10.70
C THR A 118 -16.03 2.91 -11.66
N GLU A 119 -14.95 3.02 -12.41
CA GLU A 119 -14.77 4.08 -13.41
C GLU A 119 -15.87 4.02 -14.49
N ASN A 120 -16.12 2.84 -15.05
CA ASN A 120 -17.15 2.65 -16.08
C ASN A 120 -18.55 3.04 -15.59
N TYR A 121 -18.92 2.64 -14.36
CA TYR A 121 -20.19 3.04 -13.74
C TYR A 121 -20.30 4.56 -13.59
N LEU A 122 -19.28 5.19 -13.03
CA LEU A 122 -19.27 6.64 -12.82
C LEU A 122 -19.25 7.41 -14.15
N VAL A 123 -18.50 6.95 -15.16
CA VAL A 123 -18.49 7.56 -16.50
C VAL A 123 -19.89 7.51 -17.13
N SER A 124 -20.57 6.37 -17.04
CA SER A 124 -21.95 6.21 -17.52
C SER A 124 -22.93 7.15 -16.83
N LEU A 125 -22.87 7.23 -15.49
CA LEU A 125 -23.70 8.16 -14.72
C LEU A 125 -23.37 9.62 -15.03
N CYS A 126 -22.09 9.99 -15.11
CA CYS A 126 -21.71 11.34 -15.51
C CYS A 126 -22.26 11.73 -16.88
N ALA A 127 -22.30 10.80 -17.84
CA ALA A 127 -22.87 11.05 -19.14
C ALA A 127 -24.38 11.34 -19.08
N SER A 128 -25.13 10.59 -18.25
CA SER A 128 -26.60 10.77 -18.10
C SER A 128 -26.97 12.07 -17.40
N TYR A 129 -26.14 12.56 -16.47
CA TYR A 129 -26.35 13.82 -15.74
C TYR A 129 -25.75 15.05 -16.41
N SER A 130 -24.92 14.87 -17.44
CA SER A 130 -24.28 15.98 -18.16
C SER A 130 -25.26 16.68 -19.11
N THR A 131 -25.16 17.99 -19.19
CA THR A 131 -25.88 18.83 -20.13
C THR A 131 -24.89 19.67 -20.96
N PRO A 132 -25.30 20.24 -22.13
CA PRO A 132 -24.40 21.09 -22.92
C PRO A 132 -23.78 22.26 -22.15
N LYS A 133 -24.48 22.74 -21.11
CA LYS A 133 -24.04 23.86 -20.25
C LYS A 133 -23.27 23.39 -19.00
N LYS A 134 -23.40 22.12 -18.60
CA LYS A 134 -22.84 21.56 -17.37
C LYS A 134 -22.28 20.17 -17.64
N LYS A 135 -21.02 20.14 -18.03
CA LYS A 135 -20.32 18.89 -18.28
C LYS A 135 -19.67 18.38 -16.98
N ILE A 136 -19.98 17.15 -16.61
CA ILE A 136 -19.44 16.46 -15.44
C ILE A 136 -18.61 15.28 -15.89
N THR A 137 -17.47 15.10 -15.28
CA THR A 137 -16.52 14.04 -15.62
C THR A 137 -16.33 13.11 -14.42
N TYR A 138 -15.83 11.91 -14.68
CA TYR A 138 -15.39 10.97 -13.66
C TYR A 138 -14.53 11.62 -12.58
N TRP A 139 -13.57 12.48 -12.99
CA TRP A 139 -12.67 13.18 -12.08
C TRP A 139 -13.37 14.11 -11.07
N ASP A 140 -14.52 14.65 -11.44
CA ASP A 140 -15.33 15.47 -10.55
C ASP A 140 -16.03 14.63 -9.46
N CYS A 141 -16.22 13.35 -9.71
CA CYS A 141 -16.87 12.41 -8.81
C CYS A 141 -15.91 11.71 -7.84
N LEU A 142 -14.59 11.90 -7.92
CA LEU A 142 -13.61 11.29 -7.00
C LEU A 142 -13.50 11.99 -5.64
N CYS A 143 -14.46 12.85 -5.29
CA CYS A 143 -14.43 13.67 -4.09
C CYS A 143 -15.20 13.07 -2.90
N TYR A 144 -15.32 11.75 -2.81
CA TYR A 144 -16.01 11.09 -1.71
C TYR A 144 -15.09 10.15 -0.93
N CYS A 145 -15.47 9.88 0.30
CA CYS A 145 -14.86 8.87 1.14
C CYS A 145 -15.86 8.32 2.15
N PHE A 146 -15.63 7.11 2.63
CA PHE A 146 -16.32 6.60 3.80
C PHE A 146 -15.61 6.98 5.08
N THR A 147 -16.38 7.39 6.06
CA THR A 147 -15.95 7.68 7.43
C THR A 147 -16.71 6.78 8.40
N SER A 148 -16.42 6.86 9.68
CA SER A 148 -17.19 6.18 10.74
C SER A 148 -18.67 6.61 10.81
N GLU A 149 -19.02 7.74 10.19
CA GLU A 149 -20.39 8.28 10.12
C GLU A 149 -21.11 7.96 8.78
N GLY A 150 -20.42 7.29 7.86
CA GLY A 150 -20.93 6.92 6.54
C GLY A 150 -20.25 7.65 5.39
N LEU A 151 -20.95 7.72 4.26
CA LEU A 151 -20.47 8.35 3.04
C LEU A 151 -20.38 9.86 3.21
N LYS A 152 -19.19 10.42 2.96
CA LYS A 152 -18.91 11.86 2.96
C LYS A 152 -18.46 12.30 1.59
N ILE A 153 -19.14 13.33 1.05
CA ILE A 153 -18.83 13.90 -0.27
C ILE A 153 -18.23 15.29 -0.09
N ASN A 154 -17.02 15.50 -0.58
CA ASN A 154 -16.21 16.71 -0.39
C ASN A 154 -16.05 17.50 -1.71
N CYS A 155 -17.12 17.64 -2.51
CA CYS A 155 -17.03 18.39 -3.76
C CYS A 155 -16.79 19.89 -3.49
N THR A 156 -15.66 20.39 -3.99
CA THR A 156 -15.23 21.80 -3.82
C THR A 156 -15.77 22.75 -4.89
N LYS A 157 -16.40 22.23 -5.95
CA LYS A 157 -16.95 23.01 -7.07
C LYS A 157 -18.44 23.31 -6.85
N PRO A 158 -18.83 24.52 -6.38
CA PRO A 158 -20.23 24.81 -6.01
C PRO A 158 -21.24 24.60 -7.15
N THR A 159 -20.80 24.89 -8.41
CA THR A 159 -21.68 24.84 -9.58
C THR A 159 -22.12 23.43 -9.97
N ILE A 160 -21.38 22.40 -9.56
CA ILE A 160 -21.67 21.00 -9.89
C ILE A 160 -21.94 20.14 -8.65
N LYS A 161 -21.77 20.68 -7.44
CA LYS A 161 -21.81 19.93 -6.18
C LYS A 161 -23.06 19.06 -6.04
N GLU A 162 -24.24 19.64 -6.15
CA GLU A 162 -25.51 18.92 -6.03
C GLU A 162 -25.63 17.76 -7.04
N THR A 163 -25.16 17.99 -8.28
CA THR A 163 -25.22 16.95 -9.31
C THR A 163 -24.20 15.83 -9.06
N VAL A 164 -23.01 16.17 -8.57
CA VAL A 164 -21.99 15.19 -8.15
C VAL A 164 -22.51 14.35 -6.98
N GLU A 165 -23.17 14.98 -6.00
CA GLU A 165 -23.82 14.27 -4.88
C GLU A 165 -24.87 13.27 -5.39
N LEU A 166 -25.74 13.68 -6.31
CA LEU A 166 -26.73 12.78 -6.92
C LEU A 166 -26.05 11.60 -7.65
N ILE A 167 -25.03 11.87 -8.47
CA ILE A 167 -24.30 10.83 -9.19
C ILE A 167 -23.71 9.80 -8.21
N ILE A 168 -23.08 10.26 -7.11
CA ILE A 168 -22.48 9.38 -6.13
C ILE A 168 -23.54 8.57 -5.37
N TYR A 169 -24.67 9.17 -5.02
CA TYR A 169 -25.79 8.44 -4.41
C TYR A 169 -26.36 7.39 -5.36
N ASP A 170 -26.58 7.71 -6.62
CA ASP A 170 -27.07 6.76 -7.62
C ASP A 170 -26.06 5.64 -7.88
N TYR A 171 -24.75 5.96 -7.87
CA TYR A 171 -23.71 4.96 -7.96
C TYR A 171 -23.83 3.91 -6.84
N TYR A 172 -23.91 4.34 -5.59
CA TYR A 172 -24.06 3.41 -4.46
C TYR A 172 -25.41 2.70 -4.42
N GLN A 173 -26.46 3.34 -4.89
CA GLN A 173 -27.76 2.69 -5.04
C GLN A 173 -27.71 1.57 -6.09
N ASN A 174 -27.06 1.81 -7.23
CA ASN A 174 -26.84 0.79 -8.26
C ASN A 174 -26.02 -0.39 -7.74
N LEU A 175 -24.95 -0.14 -6.97
CA LEU A 175 -24.17 -1.20 -6.35
C LEU A 175 -25.02 -2.03 -5.39
N LYS A 176 -25.83 -1.39 -4.55
CA LYS A 176 -26.72 -2.07 -3.62
C LYS A 176 -27.72 -2.97 -4.34
N GLU A 177 -28.34 -2.49 -5.41
CA GLU A 177 -29.32 -3.26 -6.21
C GLU A 177 -28.72 -4.49 -6.88
N LYS A 178 -27.42 -4.42 -7.23
CA LYS A 178 -26.69 -5.52 -7.87
C LYS A 178 -25.95 -6.42 -6.87
N HIS A 179 -26.01 -6.13 -5.59
CA HIS A 179 -25.20 -6.78 -4.55
C HIS A 179 -23.68 -6.67 -4.82
N GLU A 180 -23.26 -5.54 -5.36
CA GLU A 180 -21.86 -5.24 -5.63
C GLU A 180 -21.26 -4.33 -4.55
N ILE A 181 -19.96 -4.47 -4.27
CA ILE A 181 -19.24 -3.58 -3.37
C ILE A 181 -17.91 -3.15 -4.00
N ASP A 182 -17.54 -1.88 -3.82
CA ASP A 182 -16.25 -1.33 -4.20
C ASP A 182 -15.25 -1.35 -3.04
N TYR A 183 -14.02 -0.88 -3.29
CA TYR A 183 -12.96 -0.82 -2.27
C TYR A 183 -13.35 0.08 -1.06
N GLY A 184 -14.16 1.11 -1.26
CA GLY A 184 -14.64 1.96 -0.18
C GLY A 184 -15.61 1.21 0.73
N LEU A 185 -16.56 0.48 0.13
CA LEU A 185 -17.54 -0.33 0.85
C LEU A 185 -16.92 -1.52 1.58
N ILE A 186 -15.82 -2.11 1.07
CA ILE A 186 -15.08 -3.16 1.80
C ILE A 186 -14.70 -2.66 3.19
N LEU A 187 -14.09 -1.48 3.29
CA LEU A 187 -13.68 -0.91 4.58
C LEU A 187 -14.89 -0.51 5.42
N TYR A 188 -15.88 0.15 4.82
CA TYR A 188 -17.03 0.65 5.54
C TYR A 188 -17.87 -0.49 6.14
N TYR A 189 -18.21 -1.50 5.37
CA TYR A 189 -18.96 -2.65 5.87
C TYR A 189 -18.17 -3.48 6.89
N SER A 190 -16.87 -3.60 6.72
CA SER A 190 -16.02 -4.22 7.74
C SER A 190 -16.08 -3.45 9.06
N TYR A 191 -16.01 -2.11 9.00
CA TYR A 191 -16.15 -1.28 10.19
C TYR A 191 -17.55 -1.42 10.84
N CYS A 192 -18.63 -1.40 10.06
CA CYS A 192 -19.99 -1.58 10.56
C CYS A 192 -20.16 -2.93 11.28
N LEU A 193 -19.67 -4.01 10.67
CA LEU A 193 -19.69 -5.35 11.29
C LEU A 193 -19.00 -5.37 12.65
N LEU A 194 -17.79 -4.79 12.75
CA LEU A 194 -17.04 -4.77 14.00
C LEU A 194 -17.68 -3.85 15.04
N LYS A 195 -18.26 -2.73 14.63
CA LYS A 195 -18.93 -1.78 15.51
C LYS A 195 -20.18 -2.40 16.15
N GLU A 196 -20.96 -3.15 15.38
CA GLU A 196 -22.22 -3.72 15.81
C GLU A 196 -22.06 -5.07 16.54
N ASN A 197 -20.93 -5.77 16.31
CA ASN A 197 -20.74 -7.13 16.76
C ASN A 197 -19.46 -7.31 17.61
N GLN A 198 -19.53 -7.01 18.88
CA GLN A 198 -18.44 -7.17 19.84
C GLN A 198 -17.87 -8.61 19.91
N SER A 199 -18.70 -9.62 19.62
CA SER A 199 -18.28 -11.03 19.57
C SER A 199 -17.28 -11.29 18.43
N ILE A 200 -17.45 -10.63 17.29
CA ILE A 200 -16.51 -10.71 16.16
C ILE A 200 -15.17 -10.09 16.57
N CYS A 201 -15.19 -8.90 17.16
CA CYS A 201 -13.98 -8.24 17.66
C CYS A 201 -13.23 -9.14 18.66
N LYS A 202 -13.94 -9.76 19.59
CA LYS A 202 -13.35 -10.67 20.58
C LYS A 202 -12.74 -11.92 19.93
N THR A 203 -13.41 -12.49 18.94
CA THR A 203 -12.87 -13.65 18.21
C THR A 203 -11.60 -13.26 17.47
N LEU A 204 -11.62 -12.16 16.72
CA LEU A 204 -10.45 -11.69 15.98
C LEU A 204 -9.30 -11.28 16.92
N SER A 205 -9.58 -10.65 18.07
CA SER A 205 -8.55 -10.29 19.02
C SER A 205 -7.85 -11.50 19.65
N ASN A 206 -8.55 -12.61 19.81
CA ASN A 206 -7.94 -13.86 20.29
C ASN A 206 -7.08 -14.56 19.23
N ILE A 207 -7.48 -14.44 17.97
CA ILE A 207 -6.72 -14.99 16.83
C ILE A 207 -5.47 -14.15 16.57
N PHE A 208 -5.55 -12.84 16.74
CA PHE A 208 -4.52 -11.86 16.38
C PHE A 208 -3.96 -11.12 17.58
N PRO A 209 -3.07 -11.76 18.38
CA PRO A 209 -2.48 -11.12 19.55
C PRO A 209 -1.53 -9.98 19.20
N TYR A 210 -1.03 -9.94 17.96
CA TYR A 210 -0.08 -8.94 17.51
C TYR A 210 -0.39 -8.43 16.11
N ILE A 211 -0.51 -7.10 15.96
CA ILE A 211 -0.80 -6.42 14.68
C ILE A 211 0.31 -5.44 14.37
N LEU A 212 0.93 -5.59 13.19
CA LEU A 212 1.90 -4.64 12.65
C LEU A 212 1.27 -3.82 11.53
N ILE A 213 1.57 -2.53 11.52
CA ILE A 213 1.15 -1.60 10.45
C ILE A 213 2.39 -0.91 9.91
N ASP A 214 2.68 -1.14 8.64
CA ASP A 214 3.75 -0.43 7.91
C ASP A 214 3.16 0.76 7.15
N GLU A 215 3.97 1.79 6.93
CA GLU A 215 3.60 3.04 6.25
C GLU A 215 2.35 3.70 6.87
N TYR A 216 2.31 3.77 8.21
CA TYR A 216 1.12 4.26 8.91
C TYR A 216 0.72 5.69 8.50
N GLN A 217 1.63 6.51 8.00
CA GLN A 217 1.34 7.86 7.54
C GLN A 217 0.35 7.91 6.36
N ASP A 218 0.20 6.80 5.63
CA ASP A 218 -0.72 6.67 4.50
C ASP A 218 -2.02 5.95 4.87
N THR A 219 -2.14 5.52 6.13
CA THR A 219 -3.33 4.83 6.66
C THR A 219 -4.48 5.83 6.87
N LYS A 220 -5.68 5.48 6.44
CA LYS A 220 -6.88 6.30 6.61
C LYS A 220 -7.51 6.10 7.98
N GLU A 221 -8.26 7.11 8.46
CA GLU A 221 -8.94 7.06 9.76
C GLU A 221 -9.80 5.81 9.93
N LEU A 222 -10.62 5.46 8.93
CA LEU A 222 -11.48 4.28 8.98
C LEU A 222 -10.69 2.97 9.13
N GLN A 223 -9.50 2.89 8.54
CA GLN A 223 -8.62 1.71 8.67
C GLN A 223 -8.10 1.56 10.10
N TYR A 224 -7.70 2.68 10.74
CA TYR A 224 -7.36 2.68 12.16
C TYR A 224 -8.54 2.25 13.05
N MET A 225 -9.75 2.70 12.73
CA MET A 225 -10.96 2.34 13.48
C MET A 225 -11.26 0.85 13.41
N ILE A 226 -11.06 0.22 12.24
CA ILE A 226 -11.20 -1.23 12.05
C ILE A 226 -10.22 -1.99 12.95
N LEU A 227 -8.93 -1.66 12.86
CA LEU A 227 -7.89 -2.32 13.66
C LEU A 227 -8.04 -2.01 15.16
N GLY A 228 -8.40 -0.78 15.49
CA GLY A 228 -8.67 -0.34 16.85
C GLY A 228 -9.84 -1.10 17.49
N ALA A 229 -10.90 -1.40 16.77
CA ALA A 229 -12.03 -2.20 17.28
C ALA A 229 -11.59 -3.61 17.71
N ILE A 230 -10.66 -4.22 16.99
CA ILE A 230 -10.09 -5.53 17.33
C ILE A 230 -9.16 -5.40 18.54
N LEU A 231 -8.23 -4.44 18.51
CA LEU A 231 -7.21 -4.25 19.55
C LEU A 231 -7.82 -3.89 20.91
N LYS A 232 -8.85 -3.04 20.96
CA LYS A 232 -9.54 -2.66 22.22
C LYS A 232 -10.17 -3.83 22.96
N THR A 233 -10.49 -4.90 22.25
CA THR A 233 -11.28 -6.00 22.81
C THR A 233 -10.39 -7.05 23.49
N GLY A 234 -9.13 -7.14 23.09
CA GLY A 234 -8.16 -8.08 23.66
C GLY A 234 -7.46 -7.49 24.89
N LYS A 235 -7.19 -8.36 25.90
CA LYS A 235 -6.50 -7.94 27.14
C LYS A 235 -4.98 -7.82 26.97
N GLU A 236 -4.40 -8.60 26.06
CA GLU A 236 -2.95 -8.74 25.87
C GLU A 236 -2.52 -8.42 24.44
N ASN A 237 -3.43 -7.88 23.64
CA ASN A 237 -3.13 -7.52 22.27
C ASN A 237 -2.13 -6.37 22.23
N LYS A 238 -1.22 -6.44 21.27
CA LYS A 238 -0.18 -5.44 21.04
C LYS A 238 -0.16 -5.00 19.60
N ALA A 239 0.36 -3.80 19.37
CA ALA A 239 0.54 -3.26 18.04
C ALA A 239 1.96 -2.70 17.83
N PHE A 240 2.46 -2.85 16.62
CA PHE A 240 3.70 -2.24 16.15
C PHE A 240 3.38 -1.38 14.93
N ILE A 241 3.34 -0.07 15.14
CA ILE A 241 2.97 0.90 14.11
C ILE A 241 4.23 1.62 13.69
N VAL A 242 4.57 1.54 12.41
CA VAL A 242 5.83 2.11 11.90
C VAL A 242 5.61 2.91 10.62
N GLY A 243 6.37 3.97 10.46
CA GLY A 243 6.38 4.80 9.27
C GLY A 243 7.13 6.11 9.48
N ASP A 244 6.97 7.01 8.52
CA ASP A 244 7.59 8.33 8.54
C ASP A 244 6.54 9.42 8.26
N PRO A 245 6.13 10.20 9.27
CA PRO A 245 5.17 11.29 9.07
C PRO A 245 5.61 12.31 8.01
N ASN A 246 6.93 12.49 7.81
CA ASN A 246 7.46 13.39 6.80
C ASN A 246 7.29 12.87 5.36
N GLN A 247 6.95 11.58 5.19
CA GLN A 247 6.66 10.95 3.89
C GLN A 247 5.15 10.85 3.60
N SER A 248 4.29 11.50 4.37
CA SER A 248 2.85 11.53 4.12
C SER A 248 2.53 12.35 2.88
N ILE A 249 2.35 11.68 1.74
CA ILE A 249 2.03 12.29 0.44
C ILE A 249 0.56 12.07 0.02
N TYR A 250 -0.17 11.24 0.74
CA TYR A 250 -1.57 10.88 0.46
C TYR A 250 -2.59 11.59 1.37
N GLY A 251 -2.21 12.69 2.03
CA GLY A 251 -3.12 13.47 2.87
C GLY A 251 -4.40 13.92 2.14
N ASN A 252 -4.28 14.32 0.86
CA ASN A 252 -5.41 14.69 0.01
C ASN A 252 -6.35 13.51 -0.32
N LEU A 253 -5.87 12.27 -0.18
CA LEU A 253 -6.62 11.04 -0.40
C LEU A 253 -7.10 10.41 0.92
N GLY A 254 -6.94 11.13 2.04
CA GLY A 254 -7.38 10.71 3.37
C GLY A 254 -6.34 9.97 4.20
N GLY A 255 -5.09 9.91 3.75
CA GLY A 255 -3.97 9.47 4.58
C GLY A 255 -3.79 10.42 5.78
N PHE A 256 -3.68 9.86 6.97
CA PHE A 256 -3.63 10.64 8.22
C PHE A 256 -2.69 9.99 9.23
N PRO A 257 -1.46 10.52 9.40
CA PRO A 257 -0.54 10.01 10.41
C PRO A 257 -1.04 10.36 11.82
N MET A 258 -1.65 9.40 12.50
CA MET A 258 -2.08 9.59 13.88
C MET A 258 -0.88 9.75 14.81
N ASN A 259 -0.96 10.71 15.73
CA ASN A 259 0.01 10.81 16.81
C ASN A 259 -0.27 9.76 17.89
N LYS A 260 0.67 9.63 18.85
CA LYS A 260 0.58 8.66 19.94
C LYS A 260 -0.77 8.71 20.67
N THR A 261 -1.20 9.90 21.11
CA THR A 261 -2.46 10.07 21.88
C THR A 261 -3.69 9.64 21.05
N GLN A 262 -3.71 9.95 19.77
CA GLN A 262 -4.79 9.54 18.88
C GLN A 262 -4.83 8.02 18.72
N LEU A 263 -3.67 7.37 18.55
CA LEU A 263 -3.56 5.92 18.48
C LEU A 263 -4.02 5.26 19.79
N GLU A 264 -3.60 5.78 20.95
CA GLU A 264 -4.03 5.29 22.28
C GLU A 264 -5.56 5.38 22.44
N ASN A 265 -6.18 6.46 21.99
CA ASN A 265 -7.63 6.63 22.01
C ASN A 265 -8.36 5.64 21.09
N VAL A 266 -7.84 5.42 19.88
CA VAL A 266 -8.47 4.54 18.89
C VAL A 266 -8.29 3.08 19.25
N THR A 267 -7.10 2.67 19.72
CA THR A 267 -6.77 1.26 19.98
C THR A 267 -7.00 0.83 21.42
N GLY A 268 -7.07 1.78 22.36
CA GLY A 268 -7.13 1.49 23.80
C GLY A 268 -5.82 0.94 24.39
N LEU A 269 -4.73 0.94 23.63
CA LEU A 269 -3.41 0.46 24.01
C LEU A 269 -2.52 1.63 24.42
N TYR A 270 -1.58 1.38 25.33
CA TYR A 270 -0.48 2.31 25.61
C TYR A 270 0.66 2.06 24.63
N TYR A 271 1.26 3.11 24.09
CA TYR A 271 2.37 3.02 23.13
C TYR A 271 3.66 3.62 23.68
N ASP A 272 4.76 2.88 23.51
CA ASP A 272 6.10 3.48 23.58
C ASP A 272 6.42 4.13 22.22
N GLU A 273 6.74 5.42 22.24
CA GLU A 273 7.21 6.12 21.04
C GLU A 273 8.72 6.00 20.94
N LEU A 274 9.18 5.37 19.86
CA LEU A 274 10.59 5.15 19.56
C LEU A 274 10.93 5.73 18.20
N SER A 275 12.21 5.97 17.94
CA SER A 275 12.67 6.50 16.66
C SER A 275 13.86 5.73 16.10
N LEU A 276 13.92 5.64 14.76
CA LEU A 276 15.10 5.22 14.01
C LEU A 276 15.69 6.47 13.34
N SER A 277 16.83 6.93 13.85
CA SER A 277 17.48 8.17 13.41
C SER A 277 18.58 7.98 12.38
N ASN A 278 19.11 6.76 12.22
CA ASN A 278 20.24 6.46 11.36
C ASN A 278 19.81 6.28 9.90
N ASN A 279 20.29 7.11 8.99
CA ASN A 279 20.10 6.95 7.56
C ASN A 279 21.30 6.22 6.94
N TYR A 280 21.05 5.01 6.43
CA TYR A 280 22.06 4.15 5.79
C TYR A 280 22.10 4.28 4.27
N ARG A 281 21.17 5.04 3.68
CA ARG A 281 20.98 5.14 2.23
C ARG A 281 21.69 6.33 1.61
N SER A 282 21.59 7.48 2.24
CA SER A 282 21.87 8.76 1.62
C SER A 282 23.14 9.41 2.19
N SER A 283 23.80 10.24 1.38
CA SER A 283 24.93 11.06 1.83
C SER A 283 24.48 12.15 2.82
N SER A 284 25.44 12.70 3.55
CA SER A 284 25.21 13.79 4.52
C SER A 284 24.59 15.03 3.84
N LEU A 285 25.00 15.34 2.59
CA LEU A 285 24.43 16.44 1.82
C LEU A 285 22.94 16.23 1.53
N LEU A 286 22.56 15.03 1.08
CA LEU A 286 21.16 14.70 0.79
C LEU A 286 20.32 14.68 2.06
N VAL A 287 20.84 14.14 3.17
CA VAL A 287 20.17 14.17 4.46
C VAL A 287 19.90 15.61 4.90
N SER A 288 20.91 16.49 4.82
CA SER A 288 20.75 17.91 5.16
C SER A 288 19.74 18.61 4.23
N TYR A 289 19.70 18.24 2.95
CA TYR A 289 18.80 18.83 1.99
C TYR A 289 17.33 18.49 2.29
N PHE A 290 17.00 17.23 2.46
CA PHE A 290 15.60 16.86 2.73
C PHE A 290 15.16 17.15 4.17
N ASP A 291 16.09 17.33 5.12
CA ASP A 291 15.79 17.81 6.47
C ASP A 291 15.11 19.19 6.47
N TYR A 292 15.39 20.00 5.45
CA TYR A 292 14.73 21.29 5.22
C TYR A 292 13.21 21.19 4.99
N PHE A 293 12.72 20.07 4.48
CA PHE A 293 11.32 19.90 4.09
C PHE A 293 10.50 19.14 5.14
N LYS A 294 11.11 18.77 6.25
CA LYS A 294 10.40 18.02 7.29
C LYS A 294 9.34 18.88 7.98
N THR A 295 8.20 18.27 8.20
CA THR A 295 7.05 18.85 8.94
C THR A 295 6.93 18.27 10.34
N TYR A 296 7.50 17.09 10.56
CA TYR A 296 7.59 16.41 11.85
C TYR A 296 9.03 16.44 12.35
N ALA A 297 9.22 16.89 13.60
CA ALA A 297 10.55 17.02 14.20
C ALA A 297 11.10 15.63 14.60
N ASN A 298 12.03 15.11 13.81
CA ASN A 298 12.81 13.93 14.13
C ASN A 298 14.29 14.17 13.80
N LYS A 299 15.17 13.41 14.44
CA LYS A 299 16.61 13.47 14.16
C LYS A 299 16.91 12.51 13.02
N ILE A 300 17.72 12.95 12.06
CA ILE A 300 18.20 12.12 10.95
C ILE A 300 19.73 12.30 10.84
N GLU A 301 20.47 11.20 10.88
CA GLU A 301 21.92 11.18 10.75
C GLU A 301 22.37 10.24 9.63
N ALA A 302 23.15 10.73 8.68
CA ALA A 302 23.76 9.88 7.68
C ALA A 302 24.85 9.00 8.33
N THR A 303 24.68 7.68 8.28
CA THR A 303 25.58 6.71 8.93
C THR A 303 26.02 5.58 8.02
N GLY A 304 25.42 5.47 6.82
CA GLY A 304 25.72 4.43 5.85
C GLY A 304 27.10 4.57 5.17
N LYS A 305 27.43 3.60 4.34
CA LYS A 305 28.67 3.59 3.53
C LYS A 305 28.75 4.78 2.57
N THR A 306 27.61 5.33 2.19
CA THR A 306 27.47 6.48 1.29
C THR A 306 27.49 7.83 2.01
N LYS A 307 27.69 7.85 3.33
CA LYS A 307 27.66 9.07 4.17
C LYS A 307 28.50 10.21 3.59
N ASP A 308 29.74 9.90 3.21
CA ASP A 308 30.73 10.88 2.74
C ASP A 308 30.76 10.99 1.21
N TYR A 309 29.77 10.37 0.50
CA TYR A 309 29.68 10.50 -0.94
C TYR A 309 29.37 11.94 -1.34
N GLN A 310 30.14 12.46 -2.30
CA GLN A 310 29.99 13.83 -2.81
C GLN A 310 28.76 13.89 -3.75
N SER A 311 27.61 14.07 -3.18
CA SER A 311 26.37 14.26 -3.95
C SER A 311 26.29 15.67 -4.53
N VAL A 312 25.65 15.81 -5.67
CA VAL A 312 25.36 17.09 -6.31
C VAL A 312 23.83 17.26 -6.35
N ILE A 313 23.36 18.44 -5.92
CA ILE A 313 21.96 18.82 -6.02
C ILE A 313 21.88 20.04 -6.93
N SER A 314 21.17 19.90 -8.02
CA SER A 314 20.93 21.00 -8.96
C SER A 314 19.46 21.12 -9.28
N TYR A 315 19.02 22.32 -9.69
CA TYR A 315 17.67 22.53 -10.17
C TYR A 315 17.66 23.58 -11.30
N ASN A 316 16.71 23.43 -12.22
CA ASN A 316 16.48 24.37 -13.31
C ASN A 316 15.02 24.82 -13.28
N LYS A 317 14.77 26.15 -13.14
CA LYS A 317 13.42 26.75 -13.11
C LYS A 317 13.02 27.34 -14.47
N THR A 318 13.94 27.48 -15.39
CA THR A 318 13.78 28.28 -16.61
C THR A 318 13.66 27.45 -17.86
N ILE A 319 13.83 26.14 -17.73
CA ILE A 319 13.70 25.23 -18.87
C ILE A 319 12.26 25.23 -19.39
N SER A 320 12.11 25.32 -20.71
CA SER A 320 10.82 25.17 -21.36
C SER A 320 10.35 23.70 -21.34
N ILE A 321 9.04 23.48 -21.45
CA ILE A 321 8.51 22.10 -21.59
C ILE A 321 9.06 21.43 -22.84
N GLU A 322 9.29 22.17 -23.91
CA GLU A 322 9.81 21.69 -25.18
C GLU A 322 11.28 21.22 -25.07
N ASP A 323 12.07 21.87 -24.18
CA ASP A 323 13.48 21.54 -23.95
C ASP A 323 13.68 20.51 -22.82
N LEU A 324 12.66 20.23 -22.02
CA LEU A 324 12.76 19.35 -20.86
C LEU A 324 13.31 17.97 -21.21
N GLU A 325 12.84 17.40 -22.32
CA GLU A 325 13.28 16.08 -22.78
C GLU A 325 14.76 16.08 -23.18
N ASN A 326 15.22 17.13 -23.86
CA ASN A 326 16.62 17.31 -24.24
C ASN A 326 17.52 17.35 -23.00
N GLU A 327 17.09 18.08 -21.98
CA GLU A 327 17.83 18.20 -20.72
C GLU A 327 17.86 16.86 -19.95
N ILE A 328 16.75 16.12 -19.93
CA ILE A 328 16.73 14.79 -19.30
C ILE A 328 17.70 13.83 -20.00
N VAL A 329 17.70 13.80 -21.34
CA VAL A 329 18.67 13.00 -22.12
C VAL A 329 20.09 13.39 -21.78
N ARG A 330 20.39 14.69 -21.76
CA ARG A 330 21.72 15.20 -21.39
C ARG A 330 22.12 14.75 -19.98
N ILE A 331 21.23 14.87 -19.00
CA ILE A 331 21.50 14.45 -17.61
C ILE A 331 21.75 12.94 -17.54
N ILE A 332 20.96 12.11 -18.25
CA ILE A 332 21.17 10.65 -18.27
C ILE A 332 22.54 10.35 -18.83
N GLN A 333 22.91 10.90 -19.99
CA GLN A 333 24.20 10.68 -20.64
C GLN A 333 25.35 11.15 -19.76
N THR A 334 25.29 12.35 -19.19
CA THR A 334 26.32 12.87 -18.27
C THR A 334 26.52 11.94 -17.07
N ASN A 335 25.44 11.43 -16.46
CA ASN A 335 25.56 10.51 -15.33
C ASN A 335 26.22 9.18 -15.73
N ILE A 336 25.93 8.64 -16.90
CA ILE A 336 26.50 7.40 -17.38
C ILE A 336 27.96 7.60 -17.83
N ASP A 337 28.21 8.61 -18.66
CA ASP A 337 29.50 8.76 -19.36
C ASP A 337 30.57 9.40 -18.46
N GLU A 338 30.19 10.40 -17.66
CA GLU A 338 31.14 11.16 -16.81
C GLU A 338 31.21 10.63 -15.38
N TYR A 339 30.06 10.29 -14.79
CA TYR A 339 29.99 9.81 -13.39
C TYR A 339 29.96 8.29 -13.25
N HIS A 340 29.95 7.56 -14.38
CA HIS A 340 29.96 6.09 -14.43
C HIS A 340 28.83 5.43 -13.62
N ILE A 341 27.67 6.09 -13.54
CA ILE A 341 26.47 5.56 -12.88
C ILE A 341 25.83 4.54 -13.83
N PHE A 342 25.49 3.37 -13.29
CA PHE A 342 24.79 2.35 -14.07
C PHE A 342 23.39 2.81 -14.46
N PRO A 343 22.89 2.51 -15.69
CA PRO A 343 21.57 2.93 -16.15
C PRO A 343 20.41 2.53 -15.20
N ASN A 344 20.51 1.37 -14.57
CA ASN A 344 19.52 0.86 -13.62
C ASN A 344 19.54 1.58 -12.24
N GLU A 345 20.51 2.45 -12.01
CA GLU A 345 20.60 3.29 -10.80
C GLU A 345 20.00 4.70 -11.05
N ILE A 346 19.55 5.01 -12.26
CA ILE A 346 18.97 6.30 -12.62
C ILE A 346 17.44 6.20 -12.55
N CYS A 347 16.82 7.10 -11.80
CA CYS A 347 15.35 7.15 -11.68
C CYS A 347 14.82 8.55 -12.01
N ILE A 348 13.77 8.61 -12.83
CA ILE A 348 13.05 9.84 -13.16
C ILE A 348 11.70 9.80 -12.45
N LEU A 349 11.39 10.84 -11.68
CA LEU A 349 10.15 10.96 -10.94
C LEU A 349 9.27 12.08 -11.49
N ALA A 350 7.97 11.85 -11.54
CA ALA A 350 6.97 12.88 -11.84
C ALA A 350 5.72 12.70 -10.98
N PRO A 351 4.95 13.78 -10.73
CA PRO A 351 3.76 13.71 -9.88
C PRO A 351 2.64 12.82 -10.41
N GLN A 352 2.59 12.62 -11.74
CA GLN A 352 1.53 11.86 -12.40
C GLN A 352 2.09 10.94 -13.49
N TRP A 353 1.50 9.76 -13.63
CA TRP A 353 1.86 8.77 -14.63
C TRP A 353 1.79 9.28 -16.07
N ILE A 354 0.85 10.17 -16.37
CA ILE A 354 0.66 10.70 -17.73
C ILE A 354 1.91 11.44 -18.23
N HIS A 355 2.62 12.13 -17.32
CA HIS A 355 3.86 12.83 -17.67
C HIS A 355 5.00 11.85 -17.97
N LEU A 356 5.05 10.73 -17.26
CA LEU A 356 6.07 9.71 -17.46
C LEU A 356 5.83 8.87 -18.71
N SER A 357 4.58 8.60 -19.09
CA SER A 357 4.28 7.71 -20.20
C SER A 357 4.73 8.26 -21.57
N GLY A 358 4.53 9.56 -21.80
CA GLY A 358 5.05 10.24 -22.98
C GLY A 358 6.58 10.27 -22.99
N LEU A 359 7.16 10.70 -21.88
CA LEU A 359 8.60 10.78 -21.69
C LEU A 359 9.29 9.43 -21.90
N THR A 360 8.75 8.35 -21.33
CA THR A 360 9.34 7.01 -21.46
C THR A 360 9.44 6.58 -22.91
N ARG A 361 8.37 6.77 -23.72
CA ARG A 361 8.38 6.44 -25.15
C ARG A 361 9.44 7.24 -25.93
N ASN A 362 9.53 8.52 -25.63
CA ASN A 362 10.49 9.40 -26.31
C ASN A 362 11.94 9.07 -25.91
N LEU A 363 12.19 8.79 -24.64
CA LEU A 363 13.52 8.37 -24.17
C LEU A 363 13.95 7.04 -24.80
N MET A 364 13.06 6.07 -24.95
CA MET A 364 13.35 4.82 -25.67
C MET A 364 13.75 5.05 -27.12
N ALA A 365 13.06 5.97 -27.82
CA ALA A 365 13.39 6.30 -29.20
C ALA A 365 14.75 7.00 -29.32
N ARG A 366 15.11 7.84 -28.35
CA ARG A 366 16.34 8.65 -28.35
C ARG A 366 17.56 7.94 -27.78
N LEU A 367 17.35 6.99 -26.86
CA LEU A 367 18.40 6.23 -26.18
C LEU A 367 18.14 4.71 -26.32
N PRO A 368 18.11 4.18 -27.56
CA PRO A 368 17.72 2.79 -27.83
C PRO A 368 18.70 1.75 -27.25
N GLN A 369 19.89 2.18 -26.86
CA GLN A 369 20.89 1.32 -26.22
C GLN A 369 20.58 1.00 -24.75
N TYR A 370 19.62 1.72 -24.11
CA TYR A 370 19.23 1.50 -22.74
C TYR A 370 17.82 0.94 -22.62
N SER A 371 17.59 0.11 -21.61
CA SER A 371 16.27 -0.37 -21.26
C SER A 371 15.60 0.58 -20.25
N PHE A 372 14.35 0.92 -20.50
CA PHE A 372 13.57 1.78 -19.62
C PHE A 372 12.41 0.99 -19.00
N ASP A 373 12.31 0.99 -17.69
CA ASP A 373 11.13 0.48 -16.94
C ASP A 373 10.25 1.68 -16.58
N GLY A 374 9.17 1.87 -17.33
CA GLY A 374 8.27 3.00 -17.11
C GLY A 374 6.89 2.82 -17.74
N PRO A 375 5.93 3.68 -17.37
CA PRO A 375 4.59 3.64 -17.93
C PRO A 375 4.63 3.97 -19.44
N GLY A 376 3.85 3.25 -20.22
CA GLY A 376 3.77 3.43 -21.68
C GLY A 376 4.50 2.35 -22.49
N MET A 377 5.29 1.50 -21.84
CA MET A 377 5.89 0.30 -22.46
C MET A 377 4.86 -0.79 -22.72
N ALA A 378 3.98 -0.98 -21.75
CA ALA A 378 2.78 -1.80 -21.88
C ALA A 378 1.68 -1.13 -21.06
N PRO A 379 0.63 -0.56 -21.66
CA PRO A 379 -0.45 0.13 -20.93
C PRO A 379 -1.10 -0.74 -19.87
N PHE A 380 -1.04 -2.06 -20.06
CA PHE A 380 -1.65 -3.07 -19.19
C PHE A 380 -0.66 -3.82 -18.29
N ALA A 381 0.62 -3.49 -18.33
CA ALA A 381 1.67 -4.24 -17.61
C ALA A 381 1.56 -4.16 -16.07
N ARG A 382 0.71 -3.28 -15.54
CA ARG A 382 0.49 -3.12 -14.09
C ARG A 382 -0.92 -3.42 -13.63
N ASP A 383 -1.81 -3.76 -14.54
CA ASP A 383 -3.12 -4.26 -14.16
C ASP A 383 -2.97 -5.73 -13.77
N ILE A 384 -2.85 -5.98 -12.47
CA ILE A 384 -2.72 -7.34 -11.91
C ILE A 384 -3.92 -8.22 -12.24
N ASP A 385 -5.06 -7.62 -12.61
CA ASP A 385 -6.27 -8.32 -13.01
C ASP A 385 -6.28 -8.60 -14.51
N ASN A 386 -5.37 -7.99 -15.28
CA ASN A 386 -5.27 -8.21 -16.71
C ASN A 386 -4.78 -9.63 -17.03
N PHE A 387 -5.55 -10.35 -17.83
CA PHE A 387 -5.24 -11.72 -18.26
C PHE A 387 -3.84 -11.85 -18.90
N TRP A 388 -3.48 -10.93 -19.79
CA TRP A 388 -2.19 -10.95 -20.49
C TRP A 388 -1.01 -10.68 -19.55
N TYR A 389 -1.20 -9.82 -18.56
CA TYR A 389 -0.20 -9.61 -17.51
C TYR A 389 0.03 -10.88 -16.70
N LYS A 390 -1.04 -11.56 -16.26
CA LYS A 390 -0.96 -12.82 -15.52
C LYS A 390 -0.26 -13.91 -16.33
N LEU A 391 -0.59 -14.02 -17.62
CA LEU A 391 0.03 -14.99 -18.53
C LEU A 391 1.51 -14.68 -18.75
N SER A 392 1.86 -13.43 -19.06
CA SER A 392 3.25 -13.00 -19.25
C SER A 392 4.11 -13.25 -18.00
N ARG A 393 3.57 -13.03 -16.84
CA ARG A 393 4.22 -13.26 -15.55
C ARG A 393 4.64 -14.73 -15.35
N ILE A 394 3.81 -15.67 -15.76
CA ILE A 394 4.17 -17.10 -15.72
C ILE A 394 5.23 -17.44 -16.76
N ILE A 395 5.09 -16.94 -17.99
CA ILE A 395 6.00 -17.26 -19.10
C ILE A 395 7.40 -16.69 -18.86
N LEU A 396 7.48 -15.44 -18.39
CA LEU A 396 8.74 -14.71 -18.24
C LEU A 396 9.46 -14.95 -16.91
N THR A 397 8.87 -15.69 -15.99
CA THR A 397 9.49 -15.99 -14.70
C THR A 397 10.14 -17.36 -14.72
N ASP A 398 11.41 -17.45 -14.33
CA ASP A 398 12.14 -18.71 -14.23
C ASP A 398 11.48 -19.67 -13.25
N SER A 399 11.50 -20.96 -13.60
CA SER A 399 10.96 -22.03 -12.73
C SER A 399 11.99 -22.40 -11.67
N THR A 400 11.96 -21.71 -10.54
CA THR A 400 12.77 -22.05 -9.37
C THR A 400 11.92 -22.73 -8.30
N PRO A 401 12.49 -23.61 -7.45
CA PRO A 401 11.73 -24.24 -6.37
C PRO A 401 11.03 -23.25 -5.45
N GLY A 402 11.66 -22.11 -5.13
CA GLY A 402 11.10 -21.05 -4.30
C GLY A 402 9.92 -20.30 -4.94
N LEU A 403 9.72 -20.41 -6.25
CA LEU A 403 8.61 -19.78 -6.96
C LEU A 403 7.49 -20.76 -7.33
N TYR A 404 7.62 -22.05 -7.01
CA TYR A 404 6.66 -23.08 -7.41
C TYR A 404 5.23 -22.76 -6.93
N ILE A 405 5.04 -22.56 -5.65
CA ILE A 405 3.73 -22.26 -5.07
C ILE A 405 3.13 -20.96 -5.66
N ARG A 406 3.97 -19.95 -5.86
CA ARG A 406 3.56 -18.67 -6.45
C ARG A 406 3.12 -18.83 -7.91
N ARG A 407 3.87 -19.58 -8.71
CA ARG A 407 3.51 -19.88 -10.11
C ARG A 407 2.23 -20.69 -10.19
N LEU A 408 2.03 -21.66 -9.29
CA LEU A 408 0.79 -22.42 -9.20
C LEU A 408 -0.42 -21.53 -8.90
N ARG A 409 -0.27 -20.57 -7.99
CA ARG A 409 -1.31 -19.59 -7.69
C ARG A 409 -1.64 -18.74 -8.92
N TRP A 410 -0.65 -18.22 -9.62
CA TRP A 410 -0.87 -17.45 -10.86
C TRP A 410 -1.54 -18.29 -11.96
N ALA A 411 -1.16 -19.53 -12.11
CA ALA A 411 -1.83 -20.44 -13.04
C ALA A 411 -3.31 -20.65 -12.66
N SER A 412 -3.59 -20.86 -11.38
CA SER A 412 -4.96 -20.97 -10.87
C SER A 412 -5.80 -19.72 -11.14
N GLU A 413 -5.23 -18.52 -10.96
CA GLU A 413 -5.90 -17.24 -11.27
C GLU A 413 -6.24 -17.12 -12.77
N ILE A 414 -5.34 -17.54 -13.66
CA ILE A 414 -5.58 -17.57 -15.12
C ILE A 414 -6.70 -18.54 -15.47
N VAL A 415 -6.67 -19.74 -14.91
CA VAL A 415 -7.70 -20.74 -15.12
C VAL A 415 -9.07 -20.22 -14.66
N THR A 416 -9.14 -19.60 -13.49
CA THR A 416 -10.36 -19.00 -12.98
C THR A 416 -10.90 -17.91 -13.93
N ASN A 417 -10.04 -17.07 -14.48
CA ASN A 417 -10.43 -16.05 -15.45
C ASN A 417 -10.97 -16.69 -16.74
N LEU A 418 -10.33 -17.75 -17.24
CA LEU A 418 -10.81 -18.48 -18.44
C LEU A 418 -12.19 -19.09 -18.21
N ILE A 419 -12.41 -19.70 -17.07
CA ILE A 419 -13.71 -20.27 -16.69
C ILE A 419 -14.78 -19.17 -16.61
N SER A 420 -14.47 -18.03 -16.03
CA SER A 420 -15.42 -16.92 -15.87
C SER A 420 -15.89 -16.32 -17.20
N ILE A 421 -15.08 -16.41 -18.26
CA ILE A 421 -15.43 -15.96 -19.61
C ILE A 421 -16.05 -17.09 -20.49
N GLY A 422 -16.37 -18.23 -19.89
CA GLY A 422 -17.10 -19.32 -20.57
C GLY A 422 -16.25 -20.33 -21.32
N VAL A 423 -14.95 -20.40 -21.07
CA VAL A 423 -14.08 -21.47 -21.63
C VAL A 423 -14.31 -22.75 -20.85
N THR A 424 -14.92 -23.75 -21.49
CA THR A 424 -15.40 -25.00 -20.83
C THR A 424 -14.42 -26.17 -20.86
N ASN A 425 -13.33 -26.08 -21.65
CA ASN A 425 -12.36 -27.18 -21.82
C ASN A 425 -10.99 -26.79 -21.25
N VAL A 426 -10.94 -26.47 -19.96
CA VAL A 426 -9.67 -26.26 -19.27
C VAL A 426 -9.30 -27.56 -18.55
N ASP A 427 -8.29 -28.27 -19.04
CA ASP A 427 -7.75 -29.44 -18.37
C ASP A 427 -6.89 -28.98 -17.16
N LEU A 428 -7.33 -29.32 -15.97
CA LEU A 428 -6.67 -29.02 -14.70
C LEU A 428 -5.65 -30.07 -14.26
N SER A 429 -5.43 -31.09 -15.05
CA SER A 429 -4.59 -32.26 -14.69
C SER A 429 -3.12 -32.12 -15.12
N ALA A 430 -2.71 -30.99 -15.71
CA ALA A 430 -1.33 -30.77 -16.17
C ALA A 430 -0.48 -29.98 -15.19
#